data_3b13c8cf66d1227989072ba932bf7d05
#
_entry.id   3b13c8cf66d1227989072ba932bf7d05
#
_cell.length_a   1.000
_cell.length_b   1.000
_cell.length_c   1.000
_cell.angle_alpha   90.00
_cell.angle_beta   90.00
_cell.angle_gamma   90.00
#
_symmetry.space_group_name_H-M   'P 1'
#
loop_
_entity.id
_entity.type
_entity.pdbx_description
1 polymer ?
#
loop_
_entity_poly.entity_id
_entity_poly.type
_entity_poly.pdbx_seq_one_letter_code
_entity_poly.pdbx_strand_id
1 'polypeptide(L)'
;MINELVKISLTDGQSIAISEYGAKGGTPVFFCHGWPSSRTMAELTDSAARELHLRIISPDRPGIRNSSFRPERKLLDWPPLLEKLADKMEIPEFRILGISGGAPYAFAAAWALGERVRAIAVVSGAPPLAELSDRSGLLALYRWLLFLYPRHRELLRYSFHAARPILSVKVPIRFRPLLLKLLQPCDANVMRDIAAFEACFESQRQAWRASADGLMVDAEIYARPWGFQLEEIRVPVRLWHGGKDRSFHWKLAESLGRRLPHCTMRIVEGEGHYSLPIRHMREILDDLRSA
;
A
#
# COMPACT_ATOMS: atom_id res chain seq x y z
N MET A 1 -19.04 -7.97 -10.06
CA MET A 1 -19.24 -6.76 -10.91
C MET A 1 -17.86 -6.16 -11.12
N ILE A 2 -17.46 -5.85 -12.34
CA ILE A 2 -16.22 -5.14 -12.62
C ILE A 2 -16.38 -3.75 -12.05
N ASN A 3 -15.58 -3.40 -11.03
CA ASN A 3 -15.60 -2.07 -10.47
C ASN A 3 -15.14 -1.08 -11.53
N GLU A 4 -16.01 -0.18 -11.92
CA GLU A 4 -15.75 0.80 -12.98
C GLU A 4 -14.53 1.65 -12.60
N LEU A 5 -13.65 1.83 -13.58
CA LEU A 5 -12.58 2.80 -13.52
C LEU A 5 -13.19 4.20 -13.56
N VAL A 6 -13.12 4.92 -12.47
CA VAL A 6 -13.44 6.35 -12.45
C VAL A 6 -12.15 7.15 -12.53
N LYS A 7 -12.08 8.09 -13.45
CA LYS A 7 -10.94 9.00 -13.60
C LYS A 7 -11.38 10.39 -13.15
N ILE A 8 -10.77 10.85 -12.06
CA ILE A 8 -11.07 12.16 -11.48
C ILE A 8 -10.03 13.16 -11.97
N SER A 9 -10.50 14.18 -12.69
CA SER A 9 -9.63 15.29 -13.11
C SER A 9 -9.44 16.28 -11.97
N LEU A 10 -8.19 16.62 -11.71
CA LEU A 10 -7.79 17.62 -10.74
C LEU A 10 -7.63 18.99 -11.40
N THR A 11 -7.63 20.06 -10.61
CA THR A 11 -7.59 21.45 -11.08
C THR A 11 -6.31 21.85 -11.83
N ASP A 12 -5.25 21.05 -11.69
CA ASP A 12 -3.94 21.24 -12.34
C ASP A 12 -3.78 20.46 -13.67
N GLY A 13 -4.88 19.94 -14.22
CA GLY A 13 -4.90 19.11 -15.42
C GLY A 13 -4.44 17.67 -15.21
N GLN A 14 -4.06 17.30 -14.00
CA GLN A 14 -3.77 15.92 -13.65
C GLN A 14 -5.06 15.13 -13.42
N SER A 15 -4.95 13.81 -13.51
CA SER A 15 -6.07 12.92 -13.25
C SER A 15 -5.63 11.73 -12.40
N ILE A 16 -6.47 11.35 -11.46
CA ILE A 16 -6.29 10.17 -10.60
C ILE A 16 -7.36 9.14 -10.96
N ALA A 17 -6.90 7.94 -11.21
CA ALA A 17 -7.77 6.79 -11.42
C ALA A 17 -8.12 6.17 -10.08
N ILE A 18 -9.39 5.94 -9.84
CA ILE A 18 -9.90 5.29 -8.63
C ILE A 18 -10.72 4.04 -8.98
N SER A 19 -10.81 3.13 -8.02
CA SER A 19 -11.82 2.07 -7.97
C SER A 19 -12.49 2.09 -6.61
N GLU A 20 -13.78 1.76 -6.58
CA GLU A 20 -14.54 1.68 -5.34
C GLU A 20 -14.97 0.25 -5.05
N TYR A 21 -14.95 -0.13 -3.76
CA TYR A 21 -15.32 -1.45 -3.26
C TYR A 21 -16.17 -1.31 -2.01
N GLY A 22 -16.83 -2.39 -1.61
CA GLY A 22 -17.69 -2.38 -0.43
C GLY A 22 -19.07 -1.76 -0.69
N ALA A 23 -19.60 -1.04 0.28
CA ALA A 23 -20.94 -0.43 0.25
C ALA A 23 -20.87 1.03 -0.20
N LYS A 24 -21.53 1.40 -1.32
CA LYS A 24 -21.51 2.77 -1.89
C LYS A 24 -21.90 3.87 -0.89
N GLY A 25 -22.86 3.62 -0.02
CA GLY A 25 -23.30 4.54 1.04
C GLY A 25 -22.61 4.34 2.38
N GLY A 26 -21.57 3.51 2.44
CA GLY A 26 -20.86 3.19 3.67
C GLY A 26 -19.88 4.29 4.12
N THR A 27 -19.34 4.10 5.32
CA THR A 27 -18.30 4.98 5.85
C THR A 27 -17.05 4.98 4.95
N PRO A 28 -16.55 6.15 4.52
CA PRO A 28 -15.46 6.23 3.56
C PRO A 28 -14.11 5.82 4.18
N VAL A 29 -13.40 4.96 3.45
CA VAL A 29 -12.03 4.52 3.76
C VAL A 29 -11.19 4.65 2.51
N PHE A 30 -10.17 5.49 2.53
CA PHE A 30 -9.17 5.53 1.46
C PHE A 30 -8.17 4.38 1.62
N PHE A 31 -7.94 3.68 0.52
CA PHE A 31 -7.01 2.55 0.48
C PHE A 31 -5.69 2.96 -0.18
N CYS A 32 -4.61 2.89 0.57
CA CYS A 32 -3.26 3.08 0.07
C CYS A 32 -2.63 1.73 -0.29
N HIS A 33 -2.57 1.42 -1.58
CA HIS A 33 -2.07 0.14 -2.08
C HIS A 33 -0.57 -0.06 -1.85
N GLY A 34 -0.12 -1.33 -1.83
CA GLY A 34 1.28 -1.73 -1.67
C GLY A 34 2.20 -1.29 -2.80
N TRP A 35 3.44 -1.81 -2.80
CA TRP A 35 4.42 -1.58 -3.86
C TRP A 35 5.23 -2.86 -4.15
N PRO A 36 5.40 -3.21 -5.43
CA PRO A 36 4.71 -2.67 -6.61
C PRO A 36 3.26 -3.16 -6.64
N SER A 37 2.29 -2.26 -6.80
CA SER A 37 0.86 -2.60 -6.82
C SER A 37 0.03 -1.45 -7.42
N SER A 38 -1.29 -1.64 -7.53
CA SER A 38 -2.25 -0.67 -8.04
C SER A 38 -3.54 -0.68 -7.21
N ARG A 39 -4.45 0.25 -7.51
CA ARG A 39 -5.76 0.38 -6.86
C ARG A 39 -6.57 -0.90 -6.80
N THR A 40 -6.36 -1.84 -7.75
CA THR A 40 -7.13 -3.08 -7.81
C THR A 40 -6.80 -4.06 -6.68
N MET A 41 -5.69 -3.85 -5.94
CA MET A 41 -5.41 -4.61 -4.73
C MET A 41 -6.53 -4.50 -3.68
N ALA A 42 -7.26 -3.39 -3.68
CA ALA A 42 -8.38 -3.17 -2.75
C ALA A 42 -9.56 -4.13 -2.96
N GLU A 43 -9.59 -4.92 -4.04
CA GLU A 43 -10.56 -6.01 -4.23
C GLU A 43 -10.57 -7.00 -3.04
N LEU A 44 -9.42 -7.18 -2.39
CA LEU A 44 -9.29 -7.99 -1.17
C LEU A 44 -10.18 -7.51 -0.01
N THR A 45 -10.61 -6.26 -0.04
CA THR A 45 -11.45 -5.67 1.01
C THR A 45 -12.96 -5.82 0.75
N ASP A 46 -13.37 -6.11 -0.50
CA ASP A 46 -14.75 -5.90 -0.97
C ASP A 46 -15.81 -6.62 -0.11
N SER A 47 -15.64 -7.91 0.15
CA SER A 47 -16.59 -8.70 0.97
C SER A 47 -16.71 -8.16 2.39
N ALA A 48 -15.58 -8.00 3.07
CA ALA A 48 -15.57 -7.50 4.45
C ALA A 48 -16.08 -6.05 4.55
N ALA A 49 -15.77 -5.22 3.57
CA ALA A 49 -16.24 -3.84 3.53
C ALA A 49 -17.77 -3.75 3.33
N ARG A 50 -18.37 -4.65 2.52
CA ARG A 50 -19.83 -4.75 2.38
C ARG A 50 -20.50 -5.12 3.70
N GLU A 51 -19.98 -6.17 4.36
CA GLU A 51 -20.50 -6.63 5.66
C GLU A 51 -20.44 -5.52 6.72
N LEU A 52 -19.38 -4.75 6.74
CA LEU A 52 -19.13 -3.68 7.72
C LEU A 52 -19.69 -2.32 7.33
N HIS A 53 -20.39 -2.24 6.19
CA HIS A 53 -20.93 -1.01 5.63
C HIS A 53 -19.88 0.09 5.46
N LEU A 54 -18.72 -0.29 4.86
CA LEU A 54 -17.63 0.61 4.51
C LEU A 54 -17.58 0.84 2.99
N ARG A 55 -17.23 2.06 2.59
CA ARG A 55 -16.95 2.46 1.20
C ARG A 55 -15.45 2.58 1.02
N ILE A 56 -14.83 1.63 0.36
CA ILE A 56 -13.39 1.63 0.10
C ILE A 56 -13.12 2.39 -1.20
N ILE A 57 -12.34 3.45 -1.11
CA ILE A 57 -11.93 4.27 -2.24
C ILE A 57 -10.44 4.06 -2.44
N SER A 58 -10.08 3.44 -3.56
CA SER A 58 -8.70 3.07 -3.86
C SER A 58 -8.18 3.87 -5.05
N PRO A 59 -7.38 4.92 -4.83
CA PRO A 59 -6.71 5.64 -5.90
C PRO A 59 -5.41 4.94 -6.34
N ASP A 60 -5.11 4.98 -7.64
CA ASP A 60 -3.75 4.74 -8.12
C ASP A 60 -2.87 5.96 -7.81
N ARG A 61 -1.69 5.74 -7.26
CA ARG A 61 -0.70 6.82 -7.09
C ARG A 61 -0.30 7.43 -8.44
N PRO A 62 0.14 8.70 -8.48
CA PRO A 62 0.58 9.33 -9.73
C PRO A 62 1.66 8.49 -10.44
N GLY A 63 1.45 8.24 -11.74
CA GLY A 63 2.30 7.39 -12.56
C GLY A 63 2.03 5.89 -12.47
N ILE A 64 1.11 5.46 -11.61
CA ILE A 64 0.66 4.07 -11.57
C ILE A 64 -0.57 3.94 -12.47
N ARG A 65 -0.52 2.97 -13.38
CA ARG A 65 -1.60 2.57 -14.29
C ARG A 65 -2.27 3.74 -15.04
N ASN A 66 -3.43 4.20 -14.60
CA ASN A 66 -4.26 5.18 -15.31
C ASN A 66 -4.17 6.59 -14.71
N SER A 67 -3.46 6.77 -13.60
CA SER A 67 -3.19 8.07 -13.01
C SER A 67 -2.09 8.80 -13.76
N SER A 68 -2.24 10.12 -13.91
CA SER A 68 -1.24 10.97 -14.57
C SER A 68 0.13 10.80 -13.92
N PHE A 69 1.18 10.73 -14.75
CA PHE A 69 2.54 10.66 -14.24
C PHE A 69 2.98 12.03 -13.71
N ARG A 70 3.58 12.03 -12.53
CA ARG A 70 4.23 13.21 -11.93
C ARG A 70 5.67 12.85 -11.60
N PRO A 71 6.64 13.34 -12.39
CA PRO A 71 8.05 13.16 -12.08
C PRO A 71 8.40 13.86 -10.77
N GLU A 72 9.46 13.40 -10.11
CA GLU A 72 10.05 14.05 -8.92
C GLU A 72 9.10 14.27 -7.74
N ARG A 73 7.89 13.65 -7.75
CA ARG A 73 6.98 13.75 -6.61
C ARG A 73 7.63 13.22 -5.33
N LYS A 74 7.29 13.86 -4.22
CA LYS A 74 7.71 13.48 -2.86
C LYS A 74 6.54 12.79 -2.13
N LEU A 75 6.83 12.18 -1.00
CA LEU A 75 5.79 11.59 -0.15
C LEU A 75 4.74 12.63 0.28
N LEU A 76 5.20 13.83 0.65
CA LEU A 76 4.34 14.93 1.09
C LEU A 76 3.51 15.61 -0.02
N ASP A 77 3.67 15.20 -1.28
CA ASP A 77 2.74 15.59 -2.35
C ASP A 77 1.44 14.77 -2.33
N TRP A 78 1.42 13.67 -1.57
CA TRP A 78 0.26 12.80 -1.47
C TRP A 78 -0.90 13.38 -0.65
N PRO A 79 -0.70 13.93 0.56
CA PRO A 79 -1.81 14.47 1.35
C PRO A 79 -2.65 15.52 0.60
N PRO A 80 -2.09 16.58 -0.01
CA PRO A 80 -2.90 17.57 -0.73
C PRO A 80 -3.60 16.98 -1.97
N LEU A 81 -3.06 15.93 -2.57
CA LEU A 81 -3.73 15.21 -3.66
C LEU A 81 -4.93 14.42 -3.13
N LEU A 82 -4.77 13.71 -2.00
CA LEU A 82 -5.84 12.95 -1.36
C LEU A 82 -6.96 13.88 -0.87
N GLU A 83 -6.61 15.05 -0.34
CA GLU A 83 -7.56 16.08 0.07
C GLU A 83 -8.41 16.56 -1.09
N LYS A 84 -7.80 16.96 -2.21
CA LYS A 84 -8.50 17.34 -3.44
C LYS A 84 -9.42 16.23 -3.96
N LEU A 85 -8.99 14.98 -3.83
CA LEU A 85 -9.81 13.84 -4.22
C LEU A 85 -11.02 13.70 -3.30
N ALA A 86 -10.84 13.82 -1.98
CA ALA A 86 -11.91 13.79 -1.00
C ALA A 86 -12.91 14.94 -1.22
N ASP A 87 -12.44 16.16 -1.51
CA ASP A 87 -13.30 17.31 -1.83
C ASP A 87 -14.15 17.07 -3.09
N LYS A 88 -13.54 16.55 -4.15
CA LYS A 88 -14.24 16.20 -5.40
C LYS A 88 -15.31 15.12 -5.21
N MET A 89 -15.16 14.28 -4.21
CA MET A 89 -16.09 13.21 -3.86
C MET A 89 -17.03 13.61 -2.72
N GLU A 90 -16.98 14.86 -2.27
CA GLU A 90 -17.81 15.41 -1.17
C GLU A 90 -17.67 14.61 0.13
N ILE A 91 -16.43 14.19 0.44
CA ILE A 91 -16.07 13.39 1.62
C ILE A 91 -15.39 14.30 2.65
N PRO A 92 -16.11 14.78 3.68
CA PRO A 92 -15.51 15.68 4.69
C PRO A 92 -14.55 14.96 5.62
N GLU A 93 -14.85 13.71 5.96
CA GLU A 93 -14.08 12.90 6.91
C GLU A 93 -13.96 11.46 6.41
N PHE A 94 -12.82 10.83 6.70
CA PHE A 94 -12.53 9.47 6.22
C PHE A 94 -11.55 8.75 7.14
N ARG A 95 -11.44 7.45 6.92
CA ARG A 95 -10.39 6.60 7.47
C ARG A 95 -9.41 6.20 6.37
N ILE A 96 -8.25 5.66 6.75
CA ILE A 96 -7.26 5.19 5.77
C ILE A 96 -6.82 3.76 6.12
N LEU A 97 -6.78 2.91 5.11
CA LEU A 97 -6.14 1.59 5.18
C LEU A 97 -4.90 1.59 4.30
N GLY A 98 -3.72 1.43 4.90
CA GLY A 98 -2.46 1.31 4.19
C GLY A 98 -1.88 -0.10 4.29
N ILE A 99 -1.60 -0.75 3.15
CA ILE A 99 -0.99 -2.08 3.13
C ILE A 99 0.43 -2.00 2.57
N SER A 100 1.40 -2.62 3.28
CA SER A 100 2.78 -2.75 2.80
C SER A 100 3.39 -1.38 2.42
N GLY A 101 3.80 -1.17 1.17
CA GLY A 101 4.27 0.11 0.65
C GLY A 101 3.23 1.24 0.65
N GLY A 102 1.98 0.98 1.01
CA GLY A 102 0.95 2.00 1.25
C GLY A 102 1.08 2.69 2.62
N ALA A 103 1.81 2.10 3.56
CA ALA A 103 1.97 2.63 4.91
C ALA A 103 2.54 4.06 4.96
N PRO A 104 3.65 4.42 4.27
CA PRO A 104 4.15 5.79 4.26
C PRO A 104 3.11 6.81 3.81
N TYR A 105 2.29 6.46 2.83
CA TYR A 105 1.23 7.31 2.30
C TYR A 105 0.08 7.49 3.29
N ALA A 106 -0.28 6.43 4.03
CA ALA A 106 -1.27 6.49 5.09
C ALA A 106 -0.77 7.37 6.26
N PHE A 107 0.49 7.22 6.66
CA PHE A 107 1.09 8.05 7.71
C PHE A 107 1.22 9.52 7.29
N ALA A 108 1.66 9.80 6.06
CA ALA A 108 1.76 11.16 5.55
C ALA A 108 0.38 11.86 5.52
N ALA A 109 -0.67 11.15 5.09
CA ALA A 109 -2.02 11.69 5.10
C ALA A 109 -2.56 11.90 6.53
N ALA A 110 -2.30 10.97 7.45
CA ALA A 110 -2.67 11.11 8.86
C ALA A 110 -1.96 12.30 9.54
N TRP A 111 -0.69 12.53 9.21
CA TRP A 111 0.08 13.66 9.70
C TRP A 111 -0.45 15.00 9.19
N ALA A 112 -0.69 15.10 7.88
CA ALA A 112 -1.04 16.38 7.26
C ALA A 112 -2.54 16.71 7.30
N LEU A 113 -3.43 15.69 7.34
CA LEU A 113 -4.88 15.84 7.27
C LEU A 113 -5.59 15.34 8.53
N GLY A 114 -4.93 15.43 9.68
CA GLY A 114 -5.40 14.85 10.93
C GLY A 114 -6.82 15.25 11.33
N GLU A 115 -7.28 16.47 10.98
CA GLU A 115 -8.65 16.91 11.27
C GLU A 115 -9.71 16.16 10.45
N ARG A 116 -9.35 15.69 9.25
CA ARG A 116 -10.23 14.92 8.33
C ARG A 116 -10.07 13.42 8.47
N VAL A 117 -8.91 12.96 8.98
CA VAL A 117 -8.58 11.53 9.14
C VAL A 117 -8.99 11.07 10.53
N ARG A 118 -10.04 10.26 10.63
CA ARG A 118 -10.55 9.75 11.92
C ARG A 118 -9.65 8.71 12.54
N ALA A 119 -9.11 7.80 11.73
CA ALA A 119 -8.16 6.76 12.14
C ALA A 119 -7.44 6.21 10.92
N ILE A 120 -6.30 5.55 11.14
CA ILE A 120 -5.63 4.76 10.12
C ILE A 120 -5.39 3.32 10.57
N ALA A 121 -5.49 2.37 9.64
CA ALA A 121 -4.96 1.02 9.82
C ALA A 121 -3.76 0.81 8.89
N VAL A 122 -2.67 0.29 9.43
CA VAL A 122 -1.47 -0.06 8.68
C VAL A 122 -1.21 -1.55 8.83
N VAL A 123 -1.17 -2.26 7.71
CA VAL A 123 -1.07 -3.72 7.67
C VAL A 123 0.21 -4.15 6.95
N SER A 124 1.06 -4.92 7.61
CA SER A 124 2.37 -5.35 7.09
C SER A 124 3.16 -4.17 6.49
N GLY A 125 3.09 -3.01 7.15
CA GLY A 125 3.51 -1.72 6.61
C GLY A 125 5.02 -1.58 6.49
N ALA A 126 5.45 -0.90 5.41
CA ALA A 126 6.84 -0.49 5.24
C ALA A 126 7.21 0.57 6.30
N PRO A 127 8.29 0.37 7.07
CA PRO A 127 8.83 1.39 7.96
C PRO A 127 9.56 2.50 7.19
N PRO A 128 10.05 3.57 7.84
CA PRO A 128 10.88 4.59 7.18
C PRO A 128 12.26 4.02 6.81
N LEU A 129 12.32 3.37 5.64
CA LEU A 129 13.46 2.55 5.20
C LEU A 129 14.77 3.33 5.14
N ALA A 130 14.72 4.62 4.82
CA ALA A 130 15.90 5.49 4.74
C ALA A 130 16.53 5.76 6.12
N GLU A 131 15.74 5.68 7.19
CA GLU A 131 16.15 5.98 8.57
C GLU A 131 16.67 4.75 9.32
N LEU A 132 16.55 3.56 8.74
CA LEU A 132 16.98 2.32 9.39
C LEU A 132 18.50 2.22 9.44
N SER A 133 19.05 2.18 10.64
CA SER A 133 20.47 1.85 10.90
C SER A 133 20.76 0.36 10.66
N ASP A 134 19.88 -0.53 11.12
CA ASP A 134 19.91 -1.96 10.83
C ASP A 134 18.87 -2.33 9.76
N ARG A 135 19.36 -2.88 8.66
CA ARG A 135 18.56 -3.32 7.52
C ARG A 135 18.41 -4.84 7.42
N SER A 136 18.88 -5.58 8.42
CA SER A 136 18.83 -7.06 8.43
C SER A 136 17.40 -7.61 8.37
N GLY A 137 16.46 -6.89 8.99
CA GLY A 137 15.03 -7.22 8.97
C GLY A 137 14.29 -6.95 7.66
N LEU A 138 14.97 -6.46 6.62
CA LEU A 138 14.38 -6.20 5.32
C LEU A 138 14.60 -7.33 4.33
N LEU A 139 13.62 -7.59 3.47
CA LEU A 139 13.81 -8.45 2.29
C LEU A 139 15.00 -7.94 1.45
N ALA A 140 15.77 -8.86 0.86
CA ALA A 140 16.97 -8.55 0.08
C ALA A 140 16.71 -7.50 -1.03
N LEU A 141 15.52 -7.52 -1.65
CA LEU A 141 15.12 -6.53 -2.64
C LEU A 141 15.19 -5.10 -2.10
N TYR A 142 14.65 -4.84 -0.91
CA TYR A 142 14.69 -3.50 -0.30
C TYR A 142 16.10 -3.08 0.10
N ARG A 143 16.91 -4.02 0.61
CA ARG A 143 18.34 -3.75 0.91
C ARG A 143 19.11 -3.36 -0.34
N TRP A 144 18.88 -4.06 -1.45
CA TRP A 144 19.49 -3.78 -2.74
C TRP A 144 19.03 -2.42 -3.28
N LEU A 145 17.74 -2.09 -3.22
CA LEU A 145 17.19 -0.80 -3.61
C LEU A 145 17.84 0.35 -2.82
N LEU A 146 17.90 0.23 -1.50
CA LEU A 146 18.53 1.23 -0.60
C LEU A 146 20.04 1.35 -0.79
N PHE A 147 20.71 0.32 -1.29
CA PHE A 147 22.12 0.37 -1.63
C PHE A 147 22.36 1.07 -2.98
N LEU A 148 21.58 0.74 -3.99
CA LEU A 148 21.77 1.26 -5.35
C LEU A 148 21.27 2.70 -5.50
N TYR A 149 20.17 3.06 -4.88
CA TYR A 149 19.54 4.36 -5.10
C TYR A 149 20.49 5.55 -4.92
N PRO A 150 21.22 5.69 -3.80
CA PRO A 150 22.11 6.85 -3.60
C PRO A 150 23.40 6.81 -4.44
N ARG A 151 23.76 5.67 -5.02
CA ARG A 151 25.03 5.45 -5.72
C ARG A 151 24.86 5.32 -7.22
N HIS A 152 23.82 4.65 -7.64
CA HIS A 152 23.61 4.21 -9.03
C HIS A 152 22.13 4.30 -9.43
N ARG A 153 21.54 5.50 -9.28
CA ARG A 153 20.12 5.77 -9.59
C ARG A 153 19.76 5.34 -11.02
N GLU A 154 20.60 5.63 -11.99
CA GLU A 154 20.36 5.26 -13.40
C GLU A 154 20.40 3.74 -13.60
N LEU A 155 21.32 3.02 -12.94
CA LEU A 155 21.36 1.56 -12.99
C LEU A 155 20.07 0.97 -12.41
N LEU A 156 19.56 1.51 -11.32
CA LEU A 156 18.29 1.12 -10.74
C LEU A 156 17.15 1.37 -11.73
N ARG A 157 17.11 2.52 -12.39
CA ARG A 157 16.13 2.86 -13.42
C ARG A 157 16.18 1.88 -14.58
N TYR A 158 17.36 1.58 -15.11
CA TYR A 158 17.53 0.59 -16.16
C TYR A 158 17.03 -0.79 -15.75
N SER A 159 17.27 -1.21 -14.51
CA SER A 159 16.80 -2.51 -14.01
C SER A 159 15.26 -2.59 -13.97
N PHE A 160 14.57 -1.52 -13.60
CA PHE A 160 13.11 -1.44 -13.63
C PHE A 160 12.57 -1.53 -15.06
N HIS A 161 13.17 -0.78 -16.00
CA HIS A 161 12.78 -0.84 -17.41
C HIS A 161 13.03 -2.22 -18.01
N ALA A 162 14.17 -2.87 -17.70
CA ALA A 162 14.48 -4.22 -18.16
C ALA A 162 13.55 -5.30 -17.55
N ALA A 163 13.12 -5.14 -16.29
CA ALA A 163 12.19 -6.05 -15.64
C ALA A 163 10.74 -5.91 -16.14
N ARG A 164 10.35 -4.72 -16.61
CA ARG A 164 8.97 -4.41 -17.03
C ARG A 164 8.37 -5.41 -18.03
N PRO A 165 9.02 -5.79 -19.15
CA PRO A 165 8.46 -6.75 -20.12
C PRO A 165 8.08 -8.07 -19.48
N ILE A 166 8.85 -8.53 -18.49
CA ILE A 166 8.61 -9.80 -17.79
C ILE A 166 7.50 -9.65 -16.75
N LEU A 167 7.57 -8.61 -15.92
CA LEU A 167 6.66 -8.42 -14.79
C LEU A 167 5.28 -7.88 -15.20
N SER A 168 5.14 -7.35 -16.40
CA SER A 168 3.86 -6.89 -16.97
C SER A 168 3.04 -8.00 -17.63
N VAL A 169 3.59 -9.19 -17.83
CA VAL A 169 2.92 -10.31 -18.45
C VAL A 169 2.19 -11.17 -17.43
N LYS A 170 0.98 -11.64 -17.77
CA LYS A 170 0.26 -12.58 -16.90
C LYS A 170 0.99 -13.92 -16.89
N VAL A 171 1.36 -14.34 -15.68
CA VAL A 171 2.00 -15.66 -15.51
C VAL A 171 0.97 -16.74 -15.78
N PRO A 172 1.25 -17.69 -16.74
CA PRO A 172 0.34 -18.80 -16.95
C PRO A 172 0.14 -19.62 -15.69
N ILE A 173 -1.08 -20.05 -15.44
CA ILE A 173 -1.48 -20.73 -14.20
C ILE A 173 -0.64 -21.95 -13.87
N ARG A 174 -0.09 -22.63 -14.89
CA ARG A 174 0.82 -23.76 -14.72
C ARG A 174 2.12 -23.45 -13.96
N PHE A 175 2.57 -22.18 -13.98
CA PHE A 175 3.76 -21.72 -13.25
C PHE A 175 3.46 -21.24 -11.82
N ARG A 176 2.18 -21.12 -11.45
CA ARG A 176 1.78 -20.71 -10.09
C ARG A 176 2.43 -21.56 -9.00
N PRO A 177 2.47 -22.91 -9.07
CA PRO A 177 3.13 -23.71 -8.04
C PRO A 177 4.61 -23.35 -7.81
N LEU A 178 5.31 -22.92 -8.87
CA LEU A 178 6.70 -22.48 -8.77
C LEU A 178 6.80 -21.14 -8.04
N LEU A 179 5.91 -20.19 -8.34
CA LEU A 179 5.86 -18.89 -7.62
C LEU A 179 5.53 -19.07 -6.14
N LEU A 180 4.61 -19.99 -5.81
CA LEU A 180 4.25 -20.26 -4.41
C LEU A 180 5.42 -20.81 -3.60
N LYS A 181 6.35 -21.53 -4.21
CA LYS A 181 7.57 -22.02 -3.51
C LYS A 181 8.51 -20.90 -3.06
N LEU A 182 8.40 -19.71 -3.63
CA LEU A 182 9.21 -18.55 -3.26
C LEU A 182 8.64 -17.80 -2.05
N LEU A 183 7.38 -18.07 -1.70
CA LEU A 183 6.70 -17.44 -0.58
C LEU A 183 6.92 -18.21 0.73
N GLN A 184 6.67 -17.54 1.86
CA GLN A 184 6.53 -18.21 3.15
C GLN A 184 5.38 -19.23 3.10
N PRO A 185 5.45 -20.33 3.86
CA PRO A 185 4.39 -21.34 3.87
C PRO A 185 3.00 -20.78 4.17
N CYS A 186 2.87 -19.83 5.11
CA CYS A 186 1.60 -19.18 5.45
C CYS A 186 1.06 -18.37 4.26
N ASP A 187 1.93 -17.58 3.60
CA ASP A 187 1.60 -16.79 2.42
C ASP A 187 1.28 -17.70 1.21
N ALA A 188 2.10 -18.73 0.98
CA ALA A 188 1.85 -19.70 -0.07
C ALA A 188 0.49 -20.40 0.07
N ASN A 189 0.08 -20.68 1.32
CA ASN A 189 -1.18 -21.37 1.60
C ASN A 189 -2.39 -20.51 1.20
N VAL A 190 -2.45 -19.23 1.58
CA VAL A 190 -3.55 -18.34 1.19
C VAL A 190 -3.55 -18.04 -0.30
N MET A 191 -2.36 -17.98 -0.91
CA MET A 191 -2.20 -17.79 -2.36
C MET A 191 -2.55 -19.03 -3.19
N ARG A 192 -2.93 -20.17 -2.58
CA ARG A 192 -3.56 -21.30 -3.27
C ARG A 192 -4.98 -20.97 -3.71
N ASP A 193 -5.67 -20.09 -3.03
CA ASP A 193 -6.91 -19.51 -3.51
C ASP A 193 -6.64 -18.69 -4.78
N ILE A 194 -7.45 -18.94 -5.82
CA ILE A 194 -7.25 -18.33 -7.14
C ILE A 194 -7.59 -16.85 -7.09
N ALA A 195 -8.65 -16.46 -6.38
CA ALA A 195 -9.09 -15.08 -6.32
C ALA A 195 -8.07 -14.21 -5.57
N ALA A 196 -7.56 -14.68 -4.42
CA ALA A 196 -6.51 -14.01 -3.66
C ALA A 196 -5.22 -13.87 -4.47
N PHE A 197 -4.80 -14.93 -5.17
CA PHE A 197 -3.63 -14.90 -6.05
C PHE A 197 -3.80 -13.88 -7.18
N GLU A 198 -4.91 -13.93 -7.91
CA GLU A 198 -5.18 -13.02 -9.03
C GLU A 198 -5.28 -11.57 -8.53
N ALA A 199 -5.96 -11.27 -7.43
CA ALA A 199 -6.05 -9.92 -6.88
C ALA A 199 -4.66 -9.34 -6.57
N CYS A 200 -3.79 -10.10 -5.90
CA CYS A 200 -2.45 -9.65 -5.55
C CYS A 200 -1.54 -9.51 -6.78
N PHE A 201 -1.42 -10.56 -7.60
CA PHE A 201 -0.50 -10.57 -8.73
C PHE A 201 -1.01 -9.73 -9.90
N GLU A 202 -2.31 -9.66 -10.13
CA GLU A 202 -2.87 -8.78 -11.15
C GLU A 202 -2.65 -7.31 -10.82
N SER A 203 -2.82 -6.90 -9.56
CA SER A 203 -2.56 -5.53 -9.14
C SER A 203 -1.09 -5.13 -9.33
N GLN A 204 -0.15 -6.06 -9.06
CA GLN A 204 1.27 -5.86 -9.33
C GLN A 204 1.54 -5.76 -10.83
N ARG A 205 1.05 -6.72 -11.61
CA ARG A 205 1.20 -6.74 -13.07
C ARG A 205 0.67 -5.45 -13.72
N GLN A 206 -0.48 -4.96 -13.25
CA GLN A 206 -1.08 -3.74 -13.75
C GLN A 206 -0.22 -2.50 -13.47
N ALA A 207 0.43 -2.44 -12.31
CA ALA A 207 1.37 -1.37 -11.99
C ALA A 207 2.56 -1.36 -12.97
N TRP A 208 3.12 -2.54 -13.31
CA TRP A 208 4.21 -2.67 -14.27
C TRP A 208 3.79 -2.37 -15.71
N ARG A 209 2.54 -2.65 -16.10
CA ARG A 209 2.06 -2.40 -17.47
C ARG A 209 2.07 -0.93 -17.85
N ALA A 210 1.73 -0.05 -16.92
CA ALA A 210 1.61 1.37 -17.20
C ALA A 210 2.97 2.01 -17.48
N SER A 211 3.86 2.00 -16.50
CA SER A 211 5.21 2.57 -16.62
C SER A 211 6.12 2.02 -15.53
N ALA A 212 7.38 1.79 -15.89
CA ALA A 212 8.44 1.55 -14.91
C ALA A 212 8.78 2.83 -14.12
N ASP A 213 8.60 4.02 -14.72
CA ASP A 213 8.94 5.30 -14.11
C ASP A 213 8.09 5.61 -12.87
N GLY A 214 6.78 5.32 -12.90
CA GLY A 214 5.90 5.49 -11.74
C GLY A 214 6.34 4.64 -10.55
N LEU A 215 6.73 3.38 -10.82
CA LEU A 215 7.26 2.46 -9.81
C LEU A 215 8.63 2.89 -9.30
N MET A 216 9.47 3.44 -10.18
CA MET A 216 10.78 3.96 -9.81
C MET A 216 10.65 5.18 -8.88
N VAL A 217 9.72 6.10 -9.16
CA VAL A 217 9.46 7.25 -8.27
C VAL A 217 8.98 6.79 -6.89
N ASP A 218 8.14 5.76 -6.81
CA ASP A 218 7.78 5.14 -5.51
C ASP A 218 9.02 4.58 -4.80
N ALA A 219 9.89 3.85 -5.53
CA ALA A 219 11.13 3.31 -4.97
C ALA A 219 12.03 4.41 -4.40
N GLU A 220 12.13 5.54 -5.10
CA GLU A 220 12.85 6.73 -4.64
C GLU A 220 12.25 7.33 -3.36
N ILE A 221 10.92 7.38 -3.26
CA ILE A 221 10.22 7.85 -2.07
C ILE A 221 10.56 6.97 -0.86
N TYR A 222 10.58 5.65 -1.03
CA TYR A 222 10.96 4.74 0.07
C TYR A 222 12.43 4.86 0.48
N ALA A 223 13.30 5.25 -0.43
CA ALA A 223 14.72 5.43 -0.19
C ALA A 223 15.09 6.81 0.41
N ARG A 224 14.11 7.68 0.63
CA ARG A 224 14.29 9.03 1.22
C ARG A 224 13.61 9.13 2.59
N PRO A 225 14.06 10.06 3.46
CA PRO A 225 13.30 10.43 4.67
C PRO A 225 11.89 10.91 4.30
N TRP A 226 10.93 10.60 5.15
CA TRP A 226 9.52 10.92 4.87
C TRP A 226 9.20 12.42 4.94
N GLY A 227 10.00 13.20 5.67
CA GLY A 227 9.85 14.65 5.79
C GLY A 227 8.91 15.10 6.91
N PHE A 228 8.49 14.19 7.78
CA PHE A 228 7.73 14.46 9.01
C PHE A 228 8.11 13.46 10.10
N GLN A 229 7.71 13.71 11.34
CA GLN A 229 7.98 12.82 12.46
C GLN A 229 6.72 11.99 12.81
N LEU A 230 6.91 10.70 13.05
CA LEU A 230 5.81 9.80 13.44
C LEU A 230 5.18 10.19 14.77
N GLU A 231 5.97 10.78 15.64
CA GLU A 231 5.60 11.30 16.95
C GLU A 231 4.62 12.48 16.89
N GLU A 232 4.45 13.09 15.71
CA GLU A 232 3.51 14.20 15.46
C GLU A 232 2.13 13.71 15.01
N ILE A 233 1.95 12.42 14.70
CA ILE A 233 0.67 11.86 14.30
C ILE A 233 -0.26 11.76 15.51
N ARG A 234 -1.41 12.46 15.44
CA ARG A 234 -2.37 12.56 16.55
C ARG A 234 -3.60 11.66 16.40
N VAL A 235 -3.83 11.14 15.20
CA VAL A 235 -4.97 10.24 14.93
C VAL A 235 -4.71 8.83 15.48
N PRO A 236 -5.75 8.08 15.85
CA PRO A 236 -5.61 6.68 16.22
C PRO A 236 -4.97 5.84 15.10
N VAL A 237 -3.97 5.03 15.46
CA VAL A 237 -3.29 4.11 14.53
C VAL A 237 -3.53 2.67 14.96
N ARG A 238 -4.06 1.86 14.05
CA ARG A 238 -4.18 0.41 14.17
C ARG A 238 -3.06 -0.25 13.37
N LEU A 239 -2.05 -0.77 14.05
CA LEU A 239 -0.88 -1.37 13.41
C LEU A 239 -0.97 -2.90 13.47
N TRP A 240 -1.18 -3.55 12.33
CA TRP A 240 -1.27 -4.99 12.20
C TRP A 240 -0.06 -5.55 11.48
N HIS A 241 0.59 -6.57 12.03
CA HIS A 241 1.78 -7.13 11.42
C HIS A 241 1.87 -8.66 11.61
N GLY A 242 2.36 -9.35 10.57
CA GLY A 242 2.55 -10.80 10.62
C GLY A 242 3.87 -11.16 11.30
N GLY A 243 3.84 -12.06 12.30
CA GLY A 243 5.04 -12.55 12.97
C GLY A 243 5.99 -13.34 12.06
N LYS A 244 5.50 -13.81 10.90
CA LYS A 244 6.28 -14.52 9.86
C LYS A 244 6.55 -13.65 8.62
N ASP A 245 6.30 -12.34 8.67
CA ASP A 245 6.58 -11.44 7.56
C ASP A 245 8.09 -11.42 7.25
N ARG A 246 8.42 -11.71 5.97
CA ARG A 246 9.80 -11.64 5.45
C ARG A 246 10.10 -10.38 4.66
N SER A 247 9.09 -9.60 4.30
CA SER A 247 9.27 -8.32 3.63
C SER A 247 9.81 -7.29 4.62
N PHE A 248 9.14 -7.22 5.79
CA PHE A 248 9.52 -6.38 6.91
C PHE A 248 9.41 -7.21 8.19
N HIS A 249 10.52 -7.48 8.85
CA HIS A 249 10.51 -8.26 10.08
C HIS A 249 9.66 -7.56 11.16
N TRP A 250 8.86 -8.30 11.92
CA TRP A 250 7.92 -7.76 12.91
C TRP A 250 8.54 -6.79 13.93
N LYS A 251 9.84 -6.94 14.26
CA LYS A 251 10.57 -6.00 15.13
C LYS A 251 10.62 -4.58 14.56
N LEU A 252 10.60 -4.43 13.23
CA LEU A 252 10.53 -3.12 12.59
C LEU A 252 9.17 -2.46 12.81
N ALA A 253 8.08 -3.25 12.77
CA ALA A 253 6.74 -2.78 13.11
C ALA A 253 6.64 -2.40 14.60
N GLU A 254 7.25 -3.18 15.49
CA GLU A 254 7.32 -2.87 16.92
C GLU A 254 8.06 -1.54 17.17
N SER A 255 9.21 -1.34 16.52
CA SER A 255 9.94 -0.07 16.59
C SER A 255 9.11 1.11 16.06
N LEU A 256 8.39 0.90 14.96
CA LEU A 256 7.48 1.88 14.38
C LEU A 256 6.34 2.24 15.35
N GLY A 257 5.70 1.21 15.94
CA GLY A 257 4.59 1.39 16.89
C GLY A 257 4.97 2.18 18.14
N ARG A 258 6.20 2.00 18.65
CA ARG A 258 6.73 2.76 19.80
C ARG A 258 6.89 4.26 19.54
N ARG A 259 7.02 4.66 18.28
CA ARG A 259 7.13 6.07 17.87
C ARG A 259 5.79 6.77 17.70
N LEU A 260 4.69 6.03 17.69
CA LEU A 260 3.34 6.54 17.42
C LEU A 260 2.59 6.78 18.75
N PRO A 261 2.16 8.01 19.04
CA PRO A 261 1.55 8.34 20.35
C PRO A 261 0.23 7.59 20.64
N HIS A 262 -0.56 7.34 19.58
CA HIS A 262 -1.89 6.71 19.69
C HIS A 262 -1.96 5.41 18.88
N CYS A 263 -1.03 4.49 19.15
CA CYS A 263 -0.92 3.22 18.43
C CYS A 263 -1.45 2.04 19.24
N THR A 264 -2.39 1.31 18.65
CA THR A 264 -2.73 -0.06 19.09
C THR A 264 -2.11 -1.03 18.10
N MET A 265 -1.21 -1.90 18.58
CA MET A 265 -0.47 -2.82 17.72
C MET A 265 -0.89 -4.27 17.98
N ARG A 266 -1.03 -5.04 16.88
CA ARG A 266 -1.26 -6.49 16.90
C ARG A 266 -0.24 -7.20 16.03
N ILE A 267 0.55 -8.08 16.64
CA ILE A 267 1.41 -9.05 15.93
C ILE A 267 0.67 -10.38 15.89
N VAL A 268 0.41 -10.88 14.68
CA VAL A 268 -0.25 -12.18 14.48
C VAL A 268 0.82 -13.21 14.14
N GLU A 269 1.19 -14.05 15.10
CA GLU A 269 2.39 -14.92 15.04
C GLU A 269 2.44 -15.87 13.83
N GLY A 270 1.31 -16.44 13.47
CA GLY A 270 1.20 -17.41 12.36
C GLY A 270 1.19 -16.81 10.96
N GLU A 271 1.04 -15.49 10.84
CA GLU A 271 0.80 -14.80 9.58
C GLU A 271 2.06 -14.19 8.99
N GLY A 272 2.09 -14.12 7.65
CA GLY A 272 3.14 -13.47 6.86
C GLY A 272 2.68 -12.16 6.24
N HIS A 273 3.34 -11.77 5.14
CA HIS A 273 3.09 -10.51 4.45
C HIS A 273 1.75 -10.47 3.72
N TYR A 274 1.40 -11.57 3.06
CA TYR A 274 0.16 -11.70 2.29
C TYR A 274 -0.96 -12.38 3.09
N SER A 275 -0.61 -13.36 3.92
CA SER A 275 -1.62 -14.12 4.64
C SER A 275 -2.35 -13.27 5.69
N LEU A 276 -1.67 -12.32 6.31
CA LEU A 276 -2.28 -11.41 7.28
C LEU A 276 -3.45 -10.62 6.66
N PRO A 277 -3.26 -9.79 5.63
CA PRO A 277 -4.38 -9.02 5.07
C PRO A 277 -5.46 -9.91 4.42
N ILE A 278 -5.10 -11.08 3.87
CA ILE A 278 -6.07 -11.96 3.22
C ILE A 278 -6.99 -12.65 4.23
N ARG A 279 -6.44 -13.13 5.36
CA ARG A 279 -7.24 -13.88 6.35
C ARG A 279 -7.96 -12.97 7.34
N HIS A 280 -7.37 -11.83 7.69
CA HIS A 280 -7.82 -10.96 8.77
C HIS A 280 -8.45 -9.66 8.28
N MET A 281 -8.77 -9.52 6.99
CA MET A 281 -9.29 -8.27 6.44
C MET A 281 -10.54 -7.77 7.18
N ARG A 282 -11.46 -8.66 7.52
CA ARG A 282 -12.67 -8.31 8.26
C ARG A 282 -12.36 -7.73 9.64
N GLU A 283 -11.47 -8.39 10.40
CA GLU A 283 -11.04 -7.94 11.72
C GLU A 283 -10.30 -6.59 11.64
N ILE A 284 -9.42 -6.43 10.65
CA ILE A 284 -8.67 -5.20 10.40
C ILE A 284 -9.61 -4.02 10.11
N LEU A 285 -10.60 -4.24 9.24
CA LEU A 285 -11.58 -3.20 8.89
C LEU A 285 -12.53 -2.88 10.05
N ASP A 286 -12.91 -3.85 10.86
CA ASP A 286 -13.73 -3.64 12.04
C ASP A 286 -12.98 -2.87 13.14
N ASP A 287 -11.70 -3.21 13.36
CA ASP A 287 -10.80 -2.47 14.27
C ASP A 287 -10.59 -1.02 13.80
N LEU A 288 -10.39 -0.81 12.49
CA LEU A 288 -10.29 0.54 11.90
C LEU A 288 -11.60 1.32 12.04
N ARG A 289 -12.75 0.67 11.84
CA ARG A 289 -14.08 1.30 11.96
C ARG A 289 -14.36 1.76 13.38
N SER A 290 -13.91 0.99 14.36
CA SER A 290 -14.18 1.20 15.79
C SER A 290 -13.21 2.20 16.44
N ALA A 291 -12.20 2.68 15.72
CA ALA A 291 -11.20 3.66 16.16
C ALA A 291 -11.70 5.12 15.93
#